data_d4fcb5d0d4e52afc4f53e93977c5fcde
#
_entry.id   d4fcb5d0d4e52afc4f53e93977c5fcde
#
_cell.length_a   1.000
_cell.length_b   1.000
_cell.length_c   1.000
_cell.angle_alpha   90.00
_cell.angle_beta   90.00
_cell.angle_gamma   90.00
#
_symmetry.space_group_name_H-M   'P 1'
#
loop_
_entity.id
_entity.type
_entity.pdbx_description
1 polymer ?
#
loop_
_entity_poly.entity_id
_entity_poly.type
_entity_poly.pdbx_seq_one_letter_code
_entity_poly.pdbx_strand_id
1 'polypeptide(L)'
;VFKPGIQFKVDNFQAATVNTSLFKNYSLIILNGVSTLSDALSTSLIQYVNGGGSILNFAPVNTNTSGINNFLSKCTGCSYTQFDTAKLNVSSYNKSHELFRDLFVKAPDNIDLPLAYKRFNISANALSSEQKLFTFSNGDAFLTQFRVGNGQLFVCASSAESNASTFPKSYWFLPLIYKMAFSNQTNSINALTINKNPNLFIPNDKMSDKTIYHLRKDDLDAIPEQRASGNKMLININNAVSHAGLYSLLLPDA
;
A
#
# COMPACT_ATOMS: atom_id res chain seq x y z
N VAL A 1 4.07 -14.69 -2.07
CA VAL A 1 4.34 -15.88 -1.25
C VAL A 1 3.86 -15.60 0.15
N PHE A 2 2.77 -16.25 0.57
CA PHE A 2 2.25 -16.14 1.93
C PHE A 2 3.20 -16.88 2.87
N LYS A 3 3.75 -16.19 3.88
CA LYS A 3 4.50 -16.87 4.92
C LYS A 3 3.50 -17.69 5.75
N PRO A 4 3.73 -19.01 5.97
CA PRO A 4 2.91 -19.77 6.89
C PRO A 4 2.97 -19.11 8.28
N GLY A 5 1.82 -18.87 8.88
CA GLY A 5 1.73 -18.34 10.25
C GLY A 5 1.34 -16.87 10.40
N ILE A 6 1.25 -16.07 9.33
CA ILE A 6 0.66 -14.72 9.41
C ILE A 6 -0.85 -14.84 9.19
N GLN A 7 -1.63 -14.77 10.26
CA GLN A 7 -3.08 -14.65 10.18
C GLN A 7 -3.46 -13.17 10.18
N PHE A 8 -4.25 -12.75 9.18
CA PHE A 8 -4.90 -11.45 9.20
C PHE A 8 -6.11 -11.50 10.10
N LYS A 9 -6.21 -10.55 11.01
CA LYS A 9 -7.45 -10.23 11.68
C LYS A 9 -8.19 -9.20 10.83
N VAL A 10 -9.44 -9.47 10.49
CA VAL A 10 -10.32 -8.56 9.76
C VAL A 10 -11.47 -8.17 10.67
N ASP A 11 -11.56 -6.88 10.97
CA ASP A 11 -12.66 -6.31 11.73
C ASP A 11 -13.53 -5.46 10.78
N ASN A 12 -14.85 -5.59 10.89
CA ASN A 12 -15.81 -4.83 10.09
C ASN A 12 -16.48 -3.77 10.95
N PHE A 13 -16.52 -2.53 10.45
CA PHE A 13 -17.13 -1.39 11.13
C PHE A 13 -18.09 -0.66 10.22
N GLN A 14 -19.13 -0.09 10.81
CA GLN A 14 -19.97 0.88 10.12
C GLN A 14 -19.29 2.25 10.15
N ALA A 15 -19.23 2.94 9.00
CA ALA A 15 -18.58 4.26 8.90
C ALA A 15 -19.16 5.31 9.87
N ALA A 16 -20.46 5.20 10.20
CA ALA A 16 -21.15 6.11 11.11
C ALA A 16 -20.74 5.96 12.58
N THR A 17 -20.25 4.78 13.00
CA THR A 17 -20.03 4.45 14.42
C THR A 17 -18.61 3.99 14.73
N VAL A 18 -17.70 4.00 13.75
CA VAL A 18 -16.34 3.53 13.94
C VAL A 18 -15.57 4.39 14.93
N ASN A 19 -14.88 3.74 15.87
CA ASN A 19 -13.94 4.40 16.76
C ASN A 19 -12.62 4.66 16.05
N THR A 20 -12.37 5.91 15.67
CA THR A 20 -11.19 6.31 14.89
C THR A 20 -9.86 6.16 15.65
N SER A 21 -9.88 6.10 16.99
CA SER A 21 -8.68 5.88 17.79
C SER A 21 -8.03 4.50 17.55
N LEU A 22 -8.81 3.56 17.02
CA LEU A 22 -8.34 2.21 16.68
C LEU A 22 -7.55 2.16 15.36
N PHE A 23 -7.61 3.18 14.52
CA PHE A 23 -6.99 3.16 13.18
C PHE A 23 -5.51 2.83 13.22
N LYS A 24 -4.77 3.31 14.21
CA LYS A 24 -3.34 3.02 14.41
C LYS A 24 -3.02 1.53 14.58
N ASN A 25 -4.01 0.70 14.91
CA ASN A 25 -3.84 -0.75 15.12
C ASN A 25 -4.00 -1.55 13.81
N TYR A 26 -4.39 -0.90 12.72
CA TYR A 26 -4.62 -1.55 11.43
C TYR A 26 -3.53 -1.17 10.44
N SER A 27 -3.03 -2.15 9.70
CA SER A 27 -2.06 -1.95 8.62
C SER A 27 -2.73 -1.46 7.33
N LEU A 28 -4.02 -1.80 7.14
CA LEU A 28 -4.82 -1.40 5.98
C LEU A 28 -6.25 -1.12 6.43
N ILE A 29 -6.79 0.01 6.03
CA ILE A 29 -8.21 0.34 6.15
C ILE A 29 -8.83 0.24 4.76
N ILE A 30 -9.95 -0.50 4.64
CA ILE A 30 -10.68 -0.65 3.38
C ILE A 30 -12.00 0.09 3.49
N LEU A 31 -12.20 1.10 2.65
CA LEU A 31 -13.46 1.80 2.48
C LEU A 31 -14.24 1.08 1.37
N ASN A 32 -15.26 0.32 1.75
CA ASN A 32 -16.03 -0.47 0.82
C ASN A 32 -17.42 0.12 0.61
N GLY A 33 -17.67 0.67 -0.56
CA GLY A 33 -18.97 1.22 -0.95
C GLY A 33 -19.38 2.48 -0.18
N VAL A 34 -18.43 3.18 0.44
CA VAL A 34 -18.70 4.38 1.24
C VAL A 34 -18.92 5.56 0.30
N SER A 35 -20.13 6.12 0.30
CA SER A 35 -20.48 7.31 -0.50
C SER A 35 -20.32 8.62 0.27
N THR A 36 -20.49 8.58 1.60
CA THR A 36 -20.42 9.74 2.48
C THR A 36 -19.55 9.46 3.69
N LEU A 37 -18.76 10.45 4.08
CA LEU A 37 -17.92 10.44 5.27
C LEU A 37 -18.23 11.71 6.09
N SER A 38 -18.34 11.58 7.40
CA SER A 38 -18.37 12.77 8.26
C SER A 38 -17.01 13.49 8.22
N ASP A 39 -17.01 14.80 8.47
CA ASP A 39 -15.76 15.57 8.51
C ASP A 39 -14.77 15.03 9.55
N ALA A 40 -15.26 14.59 10.70
CA ALA A 40 -14.45 13.99 11.75
C ALA A 40 -13.78 12.69 11.28
N LEU A 41 -14.55 11.81 10.62
CA LEU A 41 -14.01 10.55 10.07
C LEU A 41 -13.02 10.82 8.94
N SER A 42 -13.35 11.75 8.04
CA SER A 42 -12.46 12.17 6.95
C SER A 42 -11.12 12.69 7.49
N THR A 43 -11.15 13.57 8.50
CA THR A 43 -9.95 14.09 9.15
C THR A 43 -9.12 12.98 9.79
N SER A 44 -9.76 12.04 10.50
CA SER A 44 -9.06 10.92 11.14
C SER A 44 -8.41 9.98 10.11
N LEU A 45 -9.07 9.72 8.96
CA LEU A 45 -8.50 8.93 7.87
C LEU A 45 -7.30 9.65 7.23
N ILE A 46 -7.38 10.97 7.02
CA ILE A 46 -6.27 11.77 6.50
C ILE A 46 -5.08 11.74 7.48
N GLN A 47 -5.32 11.87 8.78
CA GLN A 47 -4.27 11.75 9.79
C GLN A 47 -3.64 10.36 9.81
N TYR A 48 -4.46 9.31 9.72
CA TYR A 48 -3.98 7.94 9.66
C TYR A 48 -3.06 7.69 8.46
N VAL A 49 -3.45 8.12 7.25
CA VAL A 49 -2.62 7.91 6.06
C VAL A 49 -1.37 8.79 6.10
N ASN A 50 -1.44 10.04 6.54
CA ASN A 50 -0.27 10.90 6.71
C ASN A 50 0.76 10.31 7.70
N GLY A 51 0.28 9.62 8.72
CA GLY A 51 1.10 8.94 9.72
C GLY A 51 1.75 7.63 9.25
N GLY A 52 1.48 7.20 8.00
CA GLY A 52 2.07 5.98 7.43
C GLY A 52 1.07 4.83 7.23
N GLY A 53 -0.23 5.04 7.45
CA GLY A 53 -1.25 4.04 7.20
C GLY A 53 -1.53 3.82 5.71
N SER A 54 -2.09 2.66 5.37
CA SER A 54 -2.59 2.36 4.03
C SER A 54 -4.11 2.37 3.99
N ILE A 55 -4.69 3.02 2.98
CA ILE A 55 -6.13 3.02 2.74
C ILE A 55 -6.39 2.47 1.34
N LEU A 56 -7.35 1.54 1.20
CA LEU A 56 -7.91 1.13 -0.08
C LEU A 56 -9.37 1.59 -0.15
N ASN A 57 -9.67 2.45 -1.12
CA ASN A 57 -11.02 2.91 -1.38
C ASN A 57 -11.59 2.22 -2.62
N PHE A 58 -12.67 1.47 -2.45
CA PHE A 58 -13.52 1.01 -3.54
C PHE A 58 -14.57 2.06 -3.86
N ALA A 59 -14.87 2.23 -5.14
CA ALA A 59 -15.89 3.16 -5.56
C ALA A 59 -17.25 2.89 -4.89
N PRO A 60 -18.08 3.92 -4.66
CA PRO A 60 -19.43 3.74 -4.17
C PRO A 60 -20.27 2.82 -5.08
N VAL A 61 -21.23 2.15 -4.48
CA VAL A 61 -22.20 1.31 -5.23
C VAL A 61 -23.18 2.16 -6.03
N ASN A 62 -23.51 3.33 -5.50
CA ASN A 62 -24.43 4.30 -6.11
C ASN A 62 -23.65 5.44 -6.78
N THR A 63 -24.36 6.24 -7.57
CA THR A 63 -23.77 7.36 -8.33
C THR A 63 -23.47 8.61 -7.47
N ASN A 64 -23.87 8.63 -6.19
CA ASN A 64 -23.55 9.75 -5.33
C ASN A 64 -22.12 9.62 -4.79
N THR A 65 -21.24 10.44 -5.32
CA THR A 65 -19.81 10.48 -4.97
C THR A 65 -19.41 11.72 -4.18
N SER A 66 -20.33 12.65 -3.89
CA SER A 66 -19.98 13.96 -3.32
C SER A 66 -19.21 13.86 -2.01
N GLY A 67 -19.64 13.02 -1.09
CA GLY A 67 -18.99 12.87 0.22
C GLY A 67 -17.62 12.20 0.13
N ILE A 68 -17.50 11.12 -0.64
CA ILE A 68 -16.20 10.45 -0.83
C ILE A 68 -15.24 11.31 -1.66
N ASN A 69 -15.73 12.05 -2.66
CA ASN A 69 -14.92 12.96 -3.44
C ASN A 69 -14.35 14.11 -2.60
N ASN A 70 -15.08 14.61 -1.60
CA ASN A 70 -14.55 15.59 -0.66
C ASN A 70 -13.33 15.05 0.10
N PHE A 71 -13.38 13.80 0.57
CA PHE A 71 -12.25 13.13 1.20
C PHE A 71 -11.09 12.92 0.22
N LEU A 72 -11.36 12.34 -0.96
CA LEU A 72 -10.33 12.04 -1.97
C LEU A 72 -9.63 13.32 -2.45
N SER A 73 -10.38 14.38 -2.72
CA SER A 73 -9.83 15.66 -3.16
C SER A 73 -8.93 16.31 -2.11
N LYS A 74 -9.34 16.28 -0.83
CA LYS A 74 -8.53 16.80 0.28
C LYS A 74 -7.26 15.97 0.50
N CYS A 75 -7.33 14.67 0.27
CA CYS A 75 -6.24 13.74 0.53
C CYS A 75 -5.19 13.70 -0.59
N THR A 76 -5.62 13.68 -1.85
CA THR A 76 -4.76 13.42 -3.00
C THR A 76 -5.01 14.31 -4.21
N GLY A 77 -6.05 15.13 -4.19
CA GLY A 77 -6.49 15.89 -5.36
C GLY A 77 -7.16 15.03 -6.45
N CYS A 78 -7.56 13.78 -6.14
CA CYS A 78 -8.32 12.95 -7.06
C CYS A 78 -9.82 12.96 -6.77
N SER A 79 -10.63 12.54 -7.73
CA SER A 79 -12.07 12.40 -7.58
C SER A 79 -12.64 11.37 -8.56
N TYR A 80 -13.75 10.76 -8.18
CA TYR A 80 -14.62 10.04 -9.10
C TYR A 80 -15.42 11.03 -9.93
N THR A 81 -15.47 10.81 -11.23
CA THR A 81 -16.20 11.69 -12.16
C THR A 81 -17.34 10.92 -12.83
N GLN A 82 -17.24 10.63 -14.09
CA GLN A 82 -18.28 9.98 -14.87
C GLN A 82 -18.52 8.52 -14.42
N PHE A 83 -19.79 8.16 -14.18
CA PHE A 83 -20.19 6.78 -13.98
C PHE A 83 -20.54 6.13 -15.31
N ASP A 84 -20.05 4.91 -15.53
CA ASP A 84 -20.25 4.15 -16.74
C ASP A 84 -20.56 2.69 -16.43
N THR A 85 -21.49 2.11 -17.18
CA THR A 85 -21.93 0.71 -17.10
C THR A 85 -21.52 -0.13 -18.31
N ALA A 86 -20.81 0.46 -19.26
CA ALA A 86 -20.26 -0.29 -20.38
C ALA A 86 -19.14 -1.21 -19.89
N LYS A 87 -19.19 -2.46 -20.35
CA LYS A 87 -18.16 -3.46 -20.05
C LYS A 87 -16.80 -3.00 -20.58
N LEU A 88 -15.79 -2.99 -19.71
CA LEU A 88 -14.44 -2.57 -20.06
C LEU A 88 -13.39 -3.47 -19.40
N ASN A 89 -12.44 -3.95 -20.19
CA ASN A 89 -11.37 -4.81 -19.71
C ASN A 89 -10.21 -3.98 -19.17
N VAL A 90 -9.62 -4.41 -18.07
CA VAL A 90 -8.25 -4.03 -17.71
C VAL A 90 -7.31 -4.67 -18.74
N SER A 91 -6.45 -3.89 -19.37
CA SER A 91 -5.55 -4.36 -20.43
C SER A 91 -4.11 -4.50 -20.00
N SER A 92 -3.73 -3.80 -18.92
CA SER A 92 -2.35 -3.81 -18.44
C SER A 92 -2.25 -3.54 -16.95
N TYR A 93 -1.10 -3.91 -16.39
CA TYR A 93 -0.70 -3.56 -15.02
C TYR A 93 0.75 -3.07 -15.01
N ASN A 94 1.10 -2.26 -14.02
CA ASN A 94 2.44 -1.69 -13.87
C ASN A 94 3.42 -2.73 -13.30
N LYS A 95 4.05 -3.52 -14.17
CA LYS A 95 4.97 -4.61 -13.79
C LYS A 95 6.18 -4.14 -12.97
N SER A 96 6.60 -2.88 -13.13
CA SER A 96 7.76 -2.31 -12.41
C SER A 96 7.41 -1.86 -11.00
N HIS A 97 6.12 -1.72 -10.67
CA HIS A 97 5.68 -1.26 -9.37
C HIS A 97 5.95 -2.32 -8.28
N GLU A 98 6.39 -1.88 -7.10
CA GLU A 98 6.77 -2.75 -5.98
C GLU A 98 5.68 -3.72 -5.52
N LEU A 99 4.40 -3.34 -5.62
CA LEU A 99 3.27 -4.20 -5.27
C LEU A 99 3.19 -5.47 -6.12
N PHE A 100 3.68 -5.41 -7.37
CA PHE A 100 3.66 -6.55 -8.29
C PHE A 100 4.95 -7.36 -8.25
N ARG A 101 6.01 -6.83 -7.60
CA ARG A 101 7.26 -7.57 -7.42
C ARG A 101 7.01 -8.76 -6.51
N ASP A 102 7.44 -9.92 -6.93
CA ASP A 102 7.32 -11.20 -6.19
C ASP A 102 5.89 -11.53 -5.75
N LEU A 103 4.88 -11.00 -6.46
CA LEU A 103 3.48 -11.29 -6.18
C LEU A 103 3.16 -12.76 -6.46
N PHE A 104 3.82 -13.33 -7.47
CA PHE A 104 3.72 -14.74 -7.84
C PHE A 104 5.10 -15.37 -7.87
N VAL A 105 5.26 -16.58 -7.32
CA VAL A 105 6.52 -17.36 -7.37
C VAL A 105 6.91 -17.67 -8.81
N LYS A 106 5.93 -17.96 -9.65
CA LYS A 106 6.02 -18.05 -11.09
C LYS A 106 4.79 -17.36 -11.65
N ALA A 107 5.01 -16.28 -12.39
CA ALA A 107 3.89 -15.61 -13.05
C ALA A 107 3.26 -16.59 -14.05
N PRO A 108 1.94 -16.88 -13.94
CA PRO A 108 1.28 -17.66 -14.98
C PRO A 108 1.38 -16.93 -16.31
N ASP A 109 1.61 -17.66 -17.40
CA ASP A 109 1.78 -17.09 -18.74
C ASP A 109 0.51 -16.32 -19.21
N ASN A 110 -0.66 -16.70 -18.67
CA ASN A 110 -1.96 -16.09 -18.95
C ASN A 110 -2.71 -15.83 -17.65
N ILE A 111 -2.42 -14.70 -16.98
CA ILE A 111 -3.24 -14.25 -15.85
C ILE A 111 -4.36 -13.37 -16.38
N ASP A 112 -5.61 -13.79 -16.19
CA ASP A 112 -6.76 -12.98 -16.52
C ASP A 112 -6.76 -11.67 -15.74
N LEU A 113 -6.79 -10.55 -16.46
CA LEU A 113 -6.93 -9.24 -15.88
C LEU A 113 -8.40 -8.94 -15.55
N PRO A 114 -8.66 -8.11 -14.54
CA PRO A 114 -10.03 -7.80 -14.14
C PRO A 114 -10.85 -7.16 -15.27
N LEU A 115 -12.16 -7.39 -15.18
CA LEU A 115 -13.17 -6.84 -16.05
C LEU A 115 -14.15 -6.02 -15.20
N ALA A 116 -14.44 -4.79 -15.63
CA ALA A 116 -15.45 -3.94 -14.99
C ALA A 116 -16.74 -3.90 -15.81
N TYR A 117 -17.86 -3.94 -15.09
CA TYR A 117 -19.23 -3.77 -15.61
C TYR A 117 -19.84 -2.44 -15.15
N LYS A 118 -19.36 -1.93 -13.98
CA LYS A 118 -19.78 -0.64 -13.43
C LYS A 118 -18.52 0.03 -12.88
N ARG A 119 -18.26 1.23 -13.31
CA ARG A 119 -17.06 1.97 -12.90
C ARG A 119 -17.28 3.47 -12.90
N PHE A 120 -16.46 4.17 -12.18
CA PHE A 120 -16.24 5.60 -12.30
C PHE A 120 -14.93 5.87 -13.04
N ASN A 121 -14.85 6.98 -13.73
CA ASN A 121 -13.57 7.51 -14.15
C ASN A 121 -12.91 8.18 -12.95
N ILE A 122 -11.60 7.93 -12.76
CA ILE A 122 -10.78 8.58 -11.74
C ILE A 122 -10.08 9.74 -12.42
N SER A 123 -10.33 10.96 -11.94
CA SER A 123 -9.61 12.16 -12.35
C SER A 123 -8.63 12.54 -11.26
N ALA A 124 -7.39 12.79 -11.60
CA ALA A 124 -6.34 13.22 -10.69
C ALA A 124 -5.71 14.52 -11.16
N ASN A 125 -5.32 15.39 -10.23
CA ASN A 125 -4.62 16.63 -10.55
C ASN A 125 -3.22 16.31 -11.13
N ALA A 126 -2.74 17.15 -12.04
CA ALA A 126 -1.42 17.00 -12.65
C ALA A 126 -0.25 17.00 -11.62
N LEU A 127 -0.46 17.60 -10.46
CA LEU A 127 0.53 17.64 -9.34
C LEU A 127 0.38 16.46 -8.36
N SER A 128 -0.57 15.56 -8.60
CA SER A 128 -0.77 14.38 -7.75
C SER A 128 0.35 13.36 -7.97
N SER A 129 0.66 12.59 -6.92
CA SER A 129 1.61 11.47 -6.97
C SER A 129 0.99 10.20 -7.54
N GLU A 130 0.08 10.33 -8.53
CA GLU A 130 -0.64 9.19 -9.09
C GLU A 130 0.28 8.18 -9.75
N GLN A 131 0.09 6.91 -9.39
CA GLN A 131 0.70 5.76 -10.06
C GLN A 131 -0.40 4.77 -10.45
N LYS A 132 -0.71 4.67 -11.74
CA LYS A 132 -1.68 3.69 -12.24
C LYS A 132 -1.12 2.28 -12.03
N LEU A 133 -1.84 1.45 -11.27
CA LEU A 133 -1.49 0.06 -10.97
C LEU A 133 -2.10 -0.88 -11.99
N PHE A 134 -3.39 -0.71 -12.27
CA PHE A 134 -4.11 -1.37 -13.36
C PHE A 134 -4.71 -0.31 -14.28
N THR A 135 -4.60 -0.55 -15.58
CA THR A 135 -5.08 0.37 -16.64
C THR A 135 -6.08 -0.34 -17.53
N PHE A 136 -7.19 0.31 -17.78
CA PHE A 136 -8.19 -0.14 -18.76
C PHE A 136 -7.67 -0.04 -20.19
N SER A 137 -8.36 -0.72 -21.12
CA SER A 137 -8.01 -0.69 -22.54
C SER A 137 -8.13 0.69 -23.19
N ASN A 138 -8.89 1.61 -22.60
CA ASN A 138 -9.01 3.00 -23.03
C ASN A 138 -7.95 3.94 -22.39
N GLY A 139 -7.04 3.41 -21.57
CA GLY A 139 -6.00 4.18 -20.89
C GLY A 139 -6.37 4.75 -19.51
N ASP A 140 -7.63 4.65 -19.09
CA ASP A 140 -8.08 5.10 -17.78
C ASP A 140 -7.58 4.18 -16.67
N ALA A 141 -7.47 4.71 -15.44
CA ALA A 141 -7.09 3.92 -14.28
C ALA A 141 -8.25 3.04 -13.80
N PHE A 142 -8.00 1.72 -13.61
CA PHE A 142 -8.88 0.83 -12.86
C PHE A 142 -8.53 0.83 -11.38
N LEU A 143 -7.24 0.76 -11.06
CA LEU A 143 -6.70 0.85 -9.71
C LEU A 143 -5.48 1.76 -9.76
N THR A 144 -5.46 2.74 -8.89
CA THR A 144 -4.36 3.70 -8.82
C THR A 144 -3.91 3.90 -7.38
N GLN A 145 -2.65 4.30 -7.19
CA GLN A 145 -2.04 4.60 -5.91
C GLN A 145 -1.61 6.05 -5.86
N PHE A 146 -1.76 6.64 -4.68
CA PHE A 146 -1.26 7.97 -4.33
C PHE A 146 -0.40 7.86 -3.07
N ARG A 147 0.74 8.55 -3.04
CA ARG A 147 1.47 8.79 -1.81
C ARG A 147 0.88 9.97 -1.06
N VAL A 148 0.64 9.81 0.25
CA VAL A 148 0.03 10.82 1.11
C VAL A 148 0.80 10.88 2.41
N GLY A 149 1.63 11.91 2.59
CA GLY A 149 2.55 11.96 3.72
C GLY A 149 3.48 10.75 3.74
N ASN A 150 3.48 10.02 4.84
CA ASN A 150 4.26 8.78 4.98
C ASN A 150 3.48 7.53 4.55
N GLY A 151 2.21 7.66 4.17
CA GLY A 151 1.32 6.54 3.84
C GLY A 151 0.90 6.50 2.38
N GLN A 152 -0.14 5.70 2.12
CA GLN A 152 -0.60 5.42 0.76
C GLN A 152 -2.13 5.32 0.71
N LEU A 153 -2.69 5.90 -0.34
CA LEU A 153 -4.11 5.74 -0.67
C LEU A 153 -4.24 5.03 -2.03
N PHE A 154 -4.94 3.91 -2.03
CA PHE A 154 -5.31 3.18 -3.23
C PHE A 154 -6.75 3.48 -3.58
N VAL A 155 -7.03 3.79 -4.85
CA VAL A 155 -8.37 4.13 -5.34
C VAL A 155 -8.73 3.19 -6.47
N CYS A 156 -9.83 2.45 -6.30
CA CYS A 156 -10.38 1.54 -7.29
C CYS A 156 -11.57 2.20 -8.01
N ALA A 157 -11.59 2.13 -9.32
CA ALA A 157 -12.65 2.70 -10.16
C ALA A 157 -14.00 1.99 -10.02
N SER A 158 -14.02 0.77 -9.48
CA SER A 158 -15.21 -0.06 -9.34
C SER A 158 -15.48 -0.39 -7.86
N SER A 159 -16.74 -0.70 -7.52
CA SER A 159 -17.06 -1.20 -6.19
C SER A 159 -16.56 -2.65 -6.00
N ALA A 160 -16.49 -3.09 -4.73
CA ALA A 160 -16.09 -4.47 -4.42
C ALA A 160 -17.21 -5.50 -4.68
N GLU A 161 -18.36 -5.07 -5.21
CA GLU A 161 -19.45 -5.98 -5.55
C GLU A 161 -19.14 -6.83 -6.79
N SER A 162 -19.55 -8.09 -6.75
CA SER A 162 -19.30 -9.03 -7.86
C SER A 162 -20.06 -8.71 -9.15
N ASN A 163 -21.08 -7.85 -9.07
CA ASN A 163 -21.83 -7.33 -10.24
C ASN A 163 -21.20 -6.06 -10.82
N ALA A 164 -20.19 -5.49 -10.15
CA ALA A 164 -19.49 -4.30 -10.62
C ALA A 164 -18.18 -4.66 -11.32
N SER A 165 -17.45 -5.65 -10.81
CA SER A 165 -16.22 -6.12 -11.46
C SER A 165 -15.87 -7.56 -11.08
N THR A 166 -15.00 -8.18 -11.87
CA THR A 166 -14.43 -9.50 -11.53
C THR A 166 -13.26 -9.41 -10.54
N PHE A 167 -12.79 -8.19 -10.21
CA PHE A 167 -11.59 -7.99 -9.41
C PHE A 167 -11.64 -8.69 -8.05
N PRO A 168 -12.72 -8.61 -7.24
CA PRO A 168 -12.77 -9.26 -5.92
C PRO A 168 -12.66 -10.78 -5.96
N LYS A 169 -12.95 -11.39 -7.12
CA LYS A 169 -12.84 -12.84 -7.34
C LYS A 169 -11.61 -13.25 -8.16
N SER A 170 -10.79 -12.28 -8.56
CA SER A 170 -9.60 -12.53 -9.38
C SER A 170 -8.44 -13.05 -8.55
N TYR A 171 -7.49 -13.74 -9.19
CA TYR A 171 -6.23 -14.17 -8.56
C TYR A 171 -5.37 -12.99 -8.04
N TRP A 172 -5.63 -11.77 -8.52
CA TRP A 172 -4.94 -10.56 -8.11
C TRP A 172 -5.38 -10.03 -6.75
N PHE A 173 -6.65 -10.24 -6.38
CA PHE A 173 -7.26 -9.53 -5.27
C PHE A 173 -6.55 -9.77 -3.95
N LEU A 174 -6.53 -11.02 -3.49
CA LEU A 174 -5.97 -11.36 -2.18
C LEU A 174 -4.47 -11.06 -2.06
N PRO A 175 -3.61 -11.40 -3.05
CA PRO A 175 -2.20 -11.03 -3.00
C PRO A 175 -1.97 -9.52 -2.96
N LEU A 176 -2.76 -8.71 -3.69
CA LEU A 176 -2.63 -7.26 -3.66
C LEU A 176 -3.06 -6.66 -2.32
N ILE A 177 -4.19 -7.10 -1.75
CA ILE A 177 -4.62 -6.68 -0.41
C ILE A 177 -3.51 -6.97 0.61
N TYR A 178 -2.91 -8.15 0.54
CA TYR A 178 -1.77 -8.52 1.37
C TYR A 178 -0.60 -7.54 1.20
N LYS A 179 -0.18 -7.29 -0.03
CA LYS A 179 0.92 -6.36 -0.33
C LYS A 179 0.61 -4.93 0.13
N MET A 180 -0.62 -4.44 -0.08
CA MET A 180 -1.07 -3.11 0.37
C MET A 180 -1.02 -2.99 1.89
N ALA A 181 -1.38 -4.03 2.64
CA ALA A 181 -1.32 -4.02 4.09
C ALA A 181 0.12 -3.96 4.63
N PHE A 182 1.10 -4.47 3.88
CA PHE A 182 2.51 -4.48 4.29
C PHE A 182 3.37 -3.41 3.65
N SER A 183 2.87 -2.68 2.65
CA SER A 183 3.66 -1.72 1.86
C SER A 183 4.22 -0.55 2.67
N ASN A 184 3.58 -0.21 3.79
CA ASN A 184 3.98 0.91 4.66
C ASN A 184 4.51 0.48 6.03
N GLN A 185 4.75 -0.81 6.25
CA GLN A 185 5.41 -1.20 7.49
C GLN A 185 6.85 -0.70 7.45
N THR A 186 7.10 0.45 8.11
CA THR A 186 8.44 0.98 8.37
C THR A 186 9.30 -0.01 9.18
N ASN A 187 8.66 -0.96 9.86
CA ASN A 187 9.27 -2.15 10.41
C ASN A 187 9.20 -3.31 9.41
N SER A 188 9.77 -3.15 8.23
CA SER A 188 9.91 -4.27 7.30
C SER A 188 10.78 -5.33 7.94
N ILE A 189 10.18 -6.48 8.29
CA ILE A 189 10.97 -7.67 8.65
C ILE A 189 11.66 -8.13 7.36
N ASN A 190 12.89 -7.68 7.16
CA ASN A 190 13.72 -8.14 6.08
C ASN A 190 14.34 -9.48 6.50
N ALA A 191 13.95 -10.56 5.84
CA ALA A 191 14.59 -11.85 6.03
C ALA A 191 15.87 -11.90 5.18
N LEU A 192 17.02 -11.87 5.84
CA LEU A 192 18.33 -11.99 5.22
C LEU A 192 18.91 -13.39 5.53
N THR A 193 19.69 -13.93 4.62
CA THR A 193 20.41 -15.18 4.86
C THR A 193 21.86 -14.85 5.09
N ILE A 194 22.36 -15.23 6.27
CA ILE A 194 23.77 -15.05 6.66
C ILE A 194 24.66 -15.70 5.60
N ASN A 195 25.69 -15.01 5.15
CA ASN A 195 26.66 -15.41 4.14
C ASN A 195 26.11 -15.62 2.71
N LYS A 196 24.79 -15.43 2.47
CA LYS A 196 24.23 -15.54 1.10
C LYS A 196 23.71 -14.21 0.57
N ASN A 197 22.96 -13.47 1.38
CA ASN A 197 22.40 -12.17 1.01
C ASN A 197 22.47 -11.21 2.20
N PRO A 198 23.64 -10.64 2.48
CA PRO A 198 23.87 -9.84 3.68
C PRO A 198 23.46 -8.40 3.55
N ASN A 199 22.97 -7.97 2.40
CA ASN A 199 22.73 -6.58 2.10
C ASN A 199 21.27 -6.20 2.34
N LEU A 200 21.06 -5.20 3.17
CA LEU A 200 19.79 -4.54 3.43
C LEU A 200 19.81 -3.14 2.81
N PHE A 201 18.79 -2.80 2.05
CA PHE A 201 18.58 -1.46 1.51
C PHE A 201 17.43 -0.79 2.23
N ILE A 202 17.70 0.33 2.88
CA ILE A 202 16.68 1.15 3.53
C ILE A 202 16.60 2.53 2.87
N PRO A 203 15.39 3.16 2.82
CA PRO A 203 15.26 4.52 2.31
C PRO A 203 16.08 5.51 3.13
N ASN A 204 16.74 6.46 2.45
CA ASN A 204 17.57 7.50 3.08
C ASN A 204 16.96 8.90 2.88
N ASP A 205 15.65 9.02 2.93
CA ASP A 205 14.91 10.22 2.54
C ASP A 205 15.11 11.43 3.48
N LYS A 206 15.71 11.26 4.66
CA LYS A 206 15.83 12.32 5.69
C LYS A 206 17.16 12.33 6.43
N MET A 207 18.17 11.63 5.97
CA MET A 207 19.38 11.44 6.77
C MET A 207 20.59 12.18 6.24
N SER A 208 21.33 12.79 7.16
CA SER A 208 22.67 13.31 6.89
C SER A 208 23.64 12.14 6.68
N ASP A 209 24.72 12.35 5.94
CA ASP A 209 25.81 11.37 5.73
C ASP A 209 26.48 10.88 7.04
N LYS A 210 26.06 11.41 8.19
CA LYS A 210 26.60 11.10 9.51
C LYS A 210 25.72 10.13 10.33
N THR A 211 24.60 9.63 9.77
CA THR A 211 23.71 8.76 10.52
C THR A 211 24.25 7.33 10.54
N ILE A 212 24.54 6.81 11.72
CA ILE A 212 25.07 5.48 11.91
C ILE A 212 23.97 4.58 12.50
N TYR A 213 23.64 3.49 11.79
CA TYR A 213 22.68 2.49 12.27
C TYR A 213 23.37 1.48 13.17
N HIS A 214 22.66 1.07 14.23
CA HIS A 214 23.04 0.00 15.14
C HIS A 214 22.14 -1.21 14.94
N LEU A 215 22.73 -2.39 14.98
CA LEU A 215 22.03 -3.67 14.93
C LEU A 215 22.01 -4.26 16.34
N ARG A 216 20.83 -4.37 16.95
CA ARG A 216 20.67 -4.85 18.33
C ARG A 216 19.87 -6.15 18.40
N LYS A 217 20.33 -7.03 19.27
CA LYS A 217 19.63 -8.25 19.70
C LYS A 217 20.12 -8.63 21.08
N ASP A 218 19.21 -8.72 22.04
CA ASP A 218 19.54 -9.00 23.44
C ASP A 218 20.66 -8.04 23.94
N ASP A 219 21.79 -8.54 24.38
CA ASP A 219 22.96 -7.75 24.80
C ASP A 219 23.91 -7.35 23.64
N LEU A 220 23.63 -7.80 22.45
CA LEU A 220 24.43 -7.46 21.26
C LEU A 220 24.05 -6.07 20.76
N ASP A 221 25.03 -5.17 20.67
CA ASP A 221 24.94 -3.90 19.94
C ASP A 221 26.13 -3.83 18.98
N ALA A 222 25.85 -3.96 17.68
CA ALA A 222 26.87 -3.97 16.64
C ALA A 222 26.60 -2.89 15.60
N ILE A 223 27.65 -2.27 15.09
CA ILE A 223 27.58 -1.32 13.99
C ILE A 223 27.90 -2.09 12.70
N PRO A 224 26.88 -2.35 11.82
CA PRO A 224 27.13 -3.00 10.55
C PRO A 224 27.85 -2.05 9.58
N GLU A 225 28.54 -2.63 8.60
CA GLU A 225 29.06 -1.83 7.48
C GLU A 225 27.93 -1.15 6.74
N GLN A 226 28.02 0.17 6.55
CA GLN A 226 26.93 0.95 5.96
C GLN A 226 27.47 2.04 5.05
N ARG A 227 26.79 2.27 3.92
CA ARG A 227 27.12 3.33 2.96
C ARG A 227 25.89 3.90 2.27
N ALA A 228 25.91 5.18 1.99
CA ALA A 228 24.89 5.81 1.16
C ALA A 228 25.01 5.34 -0.31
N SER A 229 23.88 5.05 -0.94
CA SER A 229 23.77 4.65 -2.34
C SER A 229 22.53 5.33 -2.95
N GLY A 230 22.72 6.54 -3.51
CA GLY A 230 21.61 7.37 -3.99
C GLY A 230 20.66 7.75 -2.85
N ASN A 231 19.37 7.48 -3.03
CA ASN A 231 18.34 7.71 -2.00
C ASN A 231 18.16 6.54 -1.02
N LYS A 232 19.13 5.62 -0.95
CA LYS A 232 19.10 4.47 -0.05
C LYS A 232 20.38 4.36 0.76
N MET A 233 20.27 3.79 1.95
CA MET A 233 21.39 3.32 2.74
C MET A 233 21.55 1.83 2.52
N LEU A 234 22.74 1.39 2.09
CA LEU A 234 23.13 0.00 2.03
C LEU A 234 23.76 -0.39 3.37
N ILE A 235 23.22 -1.41 4.01
CA ILE A 235 23.73 -1.98 5.25
C ILE A 235 24.13 -3.43 5.01
N ASN A 236 25.38 -3.77 5.29
CA ASN A 236 25.90 -5.11 5.17
C ASN A 236 26.04 -5.75 6.56
N ILE A 237 25.33 -6.84 6.79
CA ILE A 237 25.26 -7.49 8.10
C ILE A 237 26.27 -8.62 8.31
N ASN A 238 27.08 -9.00 7.30
CA ASN A 238 27.93 -10.20 7.39
C ASN A 238 28.85 -10.24 8.60
N ASN A 239 29.47 -9.10 8.91
CA ASN A 239 30.42 -9.01 10.03
C ASN A 239 29.75 -8.66 11.37
N ALA A 240 28.47 -8.31 11.36
CA ALA A 240 27.72 -7.89 12.53
C ALA A 240 26.83 -8.99 13.11
N VAL A 241 26.56 -10.06 12.33
CA VAL A 241 25.64 -11.14 12.70
C VAL A 241 26.28 -12.50 12.45
N SER A 242 26.41 -13.27 13.52
CA SER A 242 26.97 -14.64 13.49
C SER A 242 25.90 -15.74 13.64
N HIS A 243 24.75 -15.42 14.21
CA HIS A 243 23.69 -16.37 14.52
C HIS A 243 22.34 -15.93 13.94
N ALA A 244 21.53 -16.89 13.56
CA ALA A 244 20.16 -16.61 13.12
C ALA A 244 19.30 -16.06 14.27
N GLY A 245 18.41 -15.14 13.97
CA GLY A 245 17.52 -14.55 14.98
C GLY A 245 16.84 -13.28 14.48
N LEU A 246 16.05 -12.68 15.37
CA LEU A 246 15.43 -11.38 15.14
C LEU A 246 16.38 -10.31 15.65
N TYR A 247 16.76 -9.37 14.81
CA TYR A 247 17.59 -8.22 15.13
C TYR A 247 16.81 -6.94 14.86
N SER A 248 17.01 -5.94 15.69
CA SER A 248 16.46 -4.60 15.51
C SER A 248 17.51 -3.68 14.90
N LEU A 249 17.19 -3.01 13.80
CA LEU A 249 18.02 -1.96 13.24
C LEU A 249 17.53 -0.63 13.78
N LEU A 250 18.37 0.05 14.56
CA LEU A 250 18.04 1.27 15.28
C LEU A 250 18.97 2.41 14.84
N LEU A 251 18.45 3.64 14.92
CA LEU A 251 19.27 4.83 14.93
C LEU A 251 19.83 5.03 16.34
N PRO A 252 21.05 5.58 16.49
CA PRO A 252 21.50 6.01 17.79
C PRO A 252 20.50 7.03 18.35
N ASP A 253 20.18 6.92 19.61
CA ASP A 253 19.33 7.88 20.31
C ASP A 253 19.96 9.26 20.15
N ALA A 254 19.16 10.23 19.63
CA ALA A 254 19.55 11.61 19.52
C ALA A 254 19.52 12.29 20.90
#